data_a3a90a20d0def3f301b44d87537474fc
#
_entry.id   a3a90a20d0def3f301b44d87537474fc
#
_cell.length_a   1.000
_cell.length_b   1.000
_cell.length_c   1.000
_cell.angle_alpha   90.00
_cell.angle_beta   90.00
_cell.angle_gamma   90.00
#
_symmetry.space_group_name_H-M   'P 1'
#
loop_
_entity.id
_entity.type
_entity.pdbx_description
1 polymer ?
#
loop_
_entity_poly.entity_id
_entity_poly.type
_entity_poly.pdbx_seq_one_letter_code
_entity_poly.pdbx_strand_id
1 'polypeptide(L)' 'MSSIKKIEYMCTYCGRKVVKATVLGRPLPGRCPRKEGNRPHTWRINREIK' A
#
# COMPACT_ATOMS: atom_id res chain seq x y z
N MET A 1 -26.40 3.24 -3.96
CA MET A 1 -25.22 2.37 -3.95
C MET A 1 -23.99 3.13 -3.57
N SER A 2 -23.32 2.67 -2.58
CA SER A 2 -22.08 3.30 -2.19
C SER A 2 -20.94 2.74 -3.01
N SER A 3 -20.28 3.61 -3.73
CA SER A 3 -19.04 3.21 -4.40
C SER A 3 -17.91 3.45 -3.43
N ILE A 4 -17.27 2.38 -3.02
CA ILE A 4 -16.11 2.47 -2.13
C ILE A 4 -14.90 2.77 -2.99
N LYS A 5 -14.28 3.91 -2.74
CA LYS A 5 -13.04 4.25 -3.43
C LYS A 5 -11.92 3.42 -2.86
N LYS A 6 -11.11 2.90 -3.75
CA LYS A 6 -9.93 2.12 -3.38
C LYS A 6 -8.69 2.84 -3.84
N ILE A 7 -7.62 2.66 -3.10
CA ILE A 7 -6.33 3.24 -3.45
C ILE A 7 -5.31 2.12 -3.55
N GLU A 8 -4.57 2.11 -4.64
CA GLU A 8 -3.48 1.17 -4.80
C GLU A 8 -2.21 1.80 -4.23
N TYR A 9 -1.64 1.12 -3.26
CA TYR A 9 -0.37 1.53 -2.67
C TYR A 9 0.75 0.69 -3.25
N MET A 10 1.91 1.28 -3.37
CA MET A 10 3.08 0.57 -3.85
C MET A 10 4.26 0.85 -2.93
N CYS A 11 4.98 -0.21 -2.57
CA CYS A 11 6.23 -0.03 -1.84
C CYS A 11 7.29 0.50 -2.80
N THR A 12 7.83 1.66 -2.48
CA THR A 12 8.83 2.29 -3.35
C THR A 12 10.16 1.56 -3.32
N TYR A 13 10.33 0.60 -2.44
CA TYR A 13 11.57 -0.11 -2.29
C TYR A 13 11.59 -1.45 -3.02
N CYS A 14 10.57 -2.27 -2.80
CA CYS A 14 10.51 -3.59 -3.43
C CYS A 14 9.49 -3.68 -4.57
N GLY A 15 8.66 -2.65 -4.73
CA GLY A 15 7.69 -2.62 -5.81
C GLY A 15 6.41 -3.39 -5.56
N ARG A 16 6.21 -3.86 -4.33
CA ARG A 16 4.98 -4.59 -4.01
C ARG A 16 3.77 -3.66 -4.03
N LYS A 17 2.69 -4.13 -4.63
CA LYS A 17 1.45 -3.35 -4.74
C LYS A 17 0.35 -3.96 -3.88
N VAL A 18 -0.42 -3.09 -3.24
CA VAL A 18 -1.54 -3.49 -2.40
C VAL A 18 -2.69 -2.53 -2.63
N VAL A 19 -3.90 -3.09 -2.73
CA VAL A 19 -5.10 -2.28 -2.89
C VAL A 19 -5.86 -2.26 -1.57
N LYS A 20 -6.19 -1.06 -1.09
CA LYS A 20 -6.96 -0.88 0.14
C LYS A 20 -8.10 0.11 -0.09
N ALA A 21 -9.23 -0.12 0.57
CA ALA A 21 -10.30 0.84 0.57
C ALA A 21 -9.89 2.09 1.36
N THR A 22 -10.34 3.25 0.91
CA THR A 22 -9.98 4.52 1.59
C THR A 22 -10.41 4.55 3.04
N VAL A 23 -11.53 3.90 3.36
CA VAL A 23 -12.05 3.86 4.72
C VAL A 23 -11.16 3.06 5.67
N LEU A 24 -10.33 2.19 5.15
CA LEU A 24 -9.42 1.37 5.95
C LEU A 24 -8.08 2.06 6.21
N GLY A 25 -7.83 3.16 5.52
CA GLY A 25 -6.57 3.87 5.64
C GLY A 25 -5.41 3.15 4.95
N ARG A 26 -4.21 3.48 5.35
CA ARG A 26 -3.02 2.90 4.75
C ARG A 26 -2.86 1.43 5.13
N PRO A 27 -2.25 0.61 4.27
CA PRO A 27 -1.96 -0.76 4.63
C PRO A 27 -0.92 -0.81 5.75
N LEU A 28 -0.94 -1.91 6.50
CA LEU A 28 0.07 -2.13 7.51
C LEU A 28 1.44 -2.19 6.86
N PRO A 29 2.47 -1.58 7.48
CA PRO A 29 3.80 -1.55 6.86
C PRO A 29 4.38 -2.94 6.60
N GLY A 30 4.18 -3.87 7.49
CA GLY A 30 4.73 -5.20 7.32
C GLY A 30 6.25 -5.20 7.26
N ARG A 31 6.80 -6.21 6.63
CA ARG A 31 8.25 -6.33 6.48
C ARG A 31 8.61 -6.34 5.00
N CYS A 32 9.52 -5.47 4.63
CA CYS A 32 10.01 -5.41 3.27
C CYS A 32 11.24 -6.32 3.14
N PRO A 33 11.17 -7.39 2.34
CA PRO A 33 12.28 -8.33 2.24
C PRO A 33 13.51 -7.74 1.57
N ARG A 34 13.35 -6.62 0.85
CA ARG A 34 14.46 -5.96 0.20
C ARG A 34 15.21 -4.99 1.10
N LYS A 35 14.61 -4.60 2.20
CA LYS A 35 15.26 -3.71 3.15
C LYS A 35 16.05 -4.52 4.17
N GLU A 36 17.25 -4.05 4.47
CA GLU A 36 18.06 -4.66 5.50
C GLU A 36 17.41 -4.51 6.87
N GLY A 37 17.52 -5.56 7.70
CA GLY A 37 16.97 -5.53 9.04
C GLY A 37 15.46 -5.64 9.10
N ASN A 38 14.84 -6.14 8.02
CA ASN A 38 13.39 -6.33 7.96
C ASN A 38 12.61 -5.05 8.25
N ARG A 39 13.05 -3.95 7.67
CA ARG A 39 12.36 -2.67 7.85
C ARG A 39 10.99 -2.70 7.19
N PRO A 40 10.05 -1.85 7.67
CA PRO A 40 8.72 -1.81 7.09
C PRO A 40 8.72 -1.26 5.67
N HIS A 41 7.71 -1.66 4.90
CA HIS A 41 7.52 -1.15 3.55
C HIS A 41 7.25 0.36 3.58
N THR A 42 7.72 1.03 2.55
CA THR A 42 7.42 2.45 2.35
C THR A 42 6.28 2.54 1.34
N TRP A 43 5.06 2.60 1.84
CA TRP A 43 3.88 2.65 1.00
C TRP A 43 3.64 4.05 0.44
N ARG A 44 3.43 4.12 -0.86
CA ARG A 44 3.04 5.36 -1.52
C ARG A 44 1.81 5.12 -2.36
N ILE A 45 1.02 6.16 -2.53
CA ILE A 45 -0.15 6.07 -3.39
C ILE A 45 0.31 5.95 -4.84
N ASN A 46 -0.05 4.85 -5.47
CA ASN A 46 0.27 4.61 -6.87
C ASN A 46 -0.83 5.14 -7.78
N ARG A 47 -2.08 4.79 -7.46
CA ARG A 47 -3.23 5.29 -8.22
C ARG A 47 -4.51 5.08 -7.43
N GLU A 48 -5.54 5.83 -7.82
CA GLU A 48 -6.89 5.60 -7.30
C GLU A 48 -7.62 4.61 -8.19
N ILE A 49 -8.37 3.73 -7.57
CA ILE A 49 -9.21 2.77 -8.27
C ILE A 49 -10.66 3.13 -7.95
N LYS A 50 -11.43 3.42 -8.98
CA LYS A 50 -12.84 3.77 -8.81
C LYS A 50 -13.72 2.55 -8.94
#